data_b0668a62dff44a148e39e18e6ac79a71
#
_entry.id   b0668a62dff44a148e39e18e6ac79a71
#
_cell.length_a   1.000
_cell.length_b   1.000
_cell.length_c   1.000
_cell.angle_alpha   90.00
_cell.angle_beta   90.00
_cell.angle_gamma   90.00
#
_symmetry.space_group_name_H-M   'P 1'
#
loop_
_entity.id
_entity.type
_entity.pdbx_description
1 polymer ?
#
loop_
_entity_poly.entity_id
_entity_poly.type
_entity_poly.pdbx_seq_one_letter_code
_entity_poly.pdbx_strand_id
1 'polypeptide(L)'
;MADLWNALRRRRALVIVVGVLLAVGIGTSAAVWGPGLFGRGQPAQATKTANTTNQGDVSTKARPAGFSEFRSDQAGFALAYPSGWTKLSPKDPQVLLLAAQGTENSFLVRASDLQEPVGPQQLAGARQMTDRIVTSNKSIQMITDPKQIELGGLPGFFYFYSFKDPATQLEGVHSHFFLFHDKTMISMVFQTLPRERFSESAKTFDQIAASFHTLKK
;
A
#
# COMPACT_ATOMS: atom_id res chain seq x y z
N MET A 1 -27.70 30.32 -5.68
CA MET A 1 -27.97 28.95 -6.17
C MET A 1 -26.73 28.25 -6.72
N ALA A 2 -25.76 28.96 -7.31
CA ALA A 2 -24.51 28.36 -7.82
C ALA A 2 -23.64 27.73 -6.72
N ASP A 3 -23.58 28.34 -5.53
CA ASP A 3 -22.73 27.88 -4.45
C ASP A 3 -23.19 26.56 -3.80
N LEU A 4 -24.49 26.30 -3.79
CA LEU A 4 -25.06 25.05 -3.27
C LEU A 4 -24.73 23.86 -4.19
N TRP A 5 -24.69 24.09 -5.51
CA TRP A 5 -24.32 23.10 -6.50
C TRP A 5 -22.84 22.75 -6.44
N ASN A 6 -21.97 23.72 -6.20
CA ASN A 6 -20.54 23.52 -6.03
C ASN A 6 -20.21 22.77 -4.72
N ALA A 7 -20.92 23.04 -3.63
CA ALA A 7 -20.79 22.34 -2.37
C ALA A 7 -21.26 20.88 -2.47
N LEU A 8 -22.34 20.61 -3.20
CA LEU A 8 -22.84 19.26 -3.47
C LEU A 8 -21.89 18.45 -4.39
N ARG A 9 -21.28 19.09 -5.39
CA ARG A 9 -20.24 18.45 -6.21
C ARG A 9 -19.02 18.08 -5.40
N ARG A 10 -18.52 18.96 -4.53
CA ARG A 10 -17.37 18.68 -3.66
C ARG A 10 -17.64 17.53 -2.68
N ARG A 11 -18.84 17.47 -2.09
CA ARG A 11 -19.22 16.36 -1.19
C ARG A 11 -19.39 15.02 -1.92
N ARG A 12 -19.92 15.03 -3.15
CA ARG A 12 -20.07 13.81 -3.96
C ARG A 12 -18.71 13.27 -4.42
N ALA A 13 -17.79 14.13 -4.85
CA ALA A 13 -16.44 13.74 -5.25
C ALA A 13 -15.63 13.17 -4.09
N LEU A 14 -15.73 13.75 -2.89
CA LEU A 14 -15.06 13.24 -1.70
C LEU A 14 -15.55 11.85 -1.28
N VAL A 15 -16.86 11.60 -1.40
CA VAL A 15 -17.47 10.27 -1.14
C VAL A 15 -17.01 9.24 -2.16
N ILE A 16 -16.77 9.64 -3.41
CA ILE A 16 -16.37 8.74 -4.50
C ILE A 16 -14.93 8.23 -4.29
N VAL A 17 -13.99 9.09 -3.92
CA VAL A 17 -12.59 8.68 -3.63
C VAL A 17 -12.55 7.66 -2.49
N VAL A 18 -13.36 7.86 -1.44
CA VAL A 18 -13.47 6.92 -0.33
C VAL A 18 -14.16 5.62 -0.75
N GLY A 19 -15.16 5.69 -1.65
CA GLY A 19 -15.91 4.52 -2.10
C GLY A 19 -15.08 3.54 -2.93
N VAL A 20 -14.22 4.02 -3.81
CA VAL A 20 -13.35 3.17 -4.65
C VAL A 20 -12.22 2.54 -3.83
N LEU A 21 -11.63 3.28 -2.89
CA LEU A 21 -10.63 2.72 -1.98
C LEU A 21 -11.20 1.66 -1.02
N LEU A 22 -12.50 1.75 -0.67
CA LEU A 22 -13.19 0.76 0.15
C LEU A 22 -13.70 -0.44 -0.64
N ALA A 23 -13.87 -0.32 -1.97
CA ALA A 23 -14.25 -1.45 -2.83
C ALA A 23 -13.11 -2.47 -3.04
N VAL A 24 -11.87 -2.15 -2.65
CA VAL A 24 -10.86 -3.17 -2.33
C VAL A 24 -11.21 -3.77 -0.97
N GLY A 25 -12.45 -4.23 -0.82
CA GLY A 25 -12.91 -4.96 0.32
C GLY A 25 -12.13 -6.27 0.41
N ILE A 26 -11.15 -6.30 1.29
CA ILE A 26 -10.69 -7.57 1.83
C ILE A 26 -11.89 -8.04 2.65
N GLY A 27 -12.77 -8.83 2.01
CA GLY A 27 -13.70 -9.62 2.77
C GLY A 27 -12.86 -10.36 3.81
N THR A 28 -13.28 -10.32 5.07
CA THR A 28 -12.76 -11.15 6.15
C THR A 28 -13.09 -12.61 5.85
N SER A 29 -12.62 -13.12 4.72
CA SER A 29 -12.58 -14.55 4.45
C SER A 29 -11.42 -15.05 5.27
N ALA A 30 -11.71 -15.60 6.44
CA ALA A 30 -10.81 -16.47 7.15
C ALA A 30 -10.38 -17.57 6.15
N ALA A 31 -9.27 -17.37 5.47
CA ALA A 31 -8.65 -18.39 4.64
C ALA A 31 -8.13 -19.43 5.62
N VAL A 32 -8.92 -20.48 5.81
CA VAL A 32 -8.50 -21.68 6.55
C VAL A 32 -7.37 -22.32 5.76
N TRP A 33 -6.15 -22.10 6.19
CA TRP A 33 -4.97 -22.79 5.71
C TRP A 33 -5.05 -24.23 6.24
N GLY A 34 -5.47 -25.16 5.40
CA GLY A 34 -5.42 -26.56 5.72
C GLY A 34 -3.96 -27.03 5.93
N PRO A 35 -3.67 -27.96 6.88
CA PRO A 35 -2.31 -28.40 7.21
C PRO A 35 -1.77 -29.42 6.17
N GLY A 36 -1.62 -29.00 4.90
CA GLY A 36 -1.29 -29.95 3.82
C GLY A 36 -0.25 -29.50 2.80
N LEU A 37 0.31 -28.29 2.87
CA LEU A 37 1.16 -27.74 1.79
C LEU A 37 2.66 -27.59 2.13
N PHE A 38 3.15 -28.16 3.21
CA PHE A 38 4.59 -28.08 3.53
C PHE A 38 5.28 -29.42 3.28
N GLY A 39 5.72 -29.63 2.05
CA GLY A 39 6.67 -30.68 1.68
C GLY A 39 8.04 -30.39 2.30
N ARG A 40 8.62 -31.41 3.01
CA ARG A 40 9.96 -31.34 3.57
C ARG A 40 11.00 -31.25 2.46
N GLY A 41 11.69 -30.10 2.35
CA GLY A 41 12.94 -29.94 1.59
C GLY A 41 14.11 -29.76 2.54
N GLN A 42 15.17 -30.56 2.36
CA GLN A 42 16.40 -30.54 3.15
C GLN A 42 17.20 -29.23 2.98
N PRO A 43 17.96 -28.79 4.01
CA PRO A 43 18.69 -27.54 3.95
C PRO A 43 20.03 -27.67 3.21
N ALA A 44 20.27 -26.77 2.28
CA ALA A 44 21.60 -26.53 1.70
C ALA A 44 22.42 -25.66 2.65
N GLN A 45 23.65 -26.09 2.94
CA GLN A 45 24.62 -25.39 3.79
C GLN A 45 25.07 -24.06 3.16
N ALA A 46 24.90 -22.98 3.90
CA ALA A 46 25.46 -21.69 3.55
C ALA A 46 26.81 -21.45 4.26
N THR A 47 27.80 -21.16 3.47
CA THR A 47 29.18 -20.84 3.84
C THR A 47 29.23 -19.49 4.57
N LYS A 48 29.81 -19.46 5.76
CA LYS A 48 30.12 -18.23 6.51
C LYS A 48 31.23 -17.44 5.81
N THR A 49 30.97 -16.18 5.53
CA THR A 49 32.02 -15.17 5.40
C THR A 49 31.72 -14.06 6.39
N ALA A 50 32.60 -13.93 7.37
CA ALA A 50 32.60 -12.83 8.33
C ALA A 50 33.20 -11.60 7.68
N ASN A 51 32.57 -10.44 7.85
CA ASN A 51 33.28 -9.16 7.88
C ASN A 51 32.52 -8.10 8.68
N THR A 52 33.13 -7.76 9.81
CA THR A 52 33.46 -6.44 10.35
C THR A 52 32.35 -5.40 10.49
N THR A 53 32.04 -5.18 11.76
CA THR A 53 31.51 -4.03 12.46
C THR A 53 31.72 -2.68 11.74
N ASN A 54 30.60 -2.02 11.42
CA ASN A 54 30.52 -0.58 11.50
C ASN A 54 29.18 -0.24 12.18
N GLN A 55 29.27 0.18 13.45
CA GLN A 55 28.23 0.96 14.11
C GLN A 55 28.17 2.30 13.37
N GLY A 56 27.21 2.44 12.50
CA GLY A 56 26.94 3.63 11.72
C GLY A 56 25.46 3.91 11.76
N ASP A 57 25.08 4.91 12.54
CA ASP A 57 23.94 5.79 12.41
C ASP A 57 22.62 5.17 11.90
N VAL A 58 21.63 5.23 12.78
CA VAL A 58 20.22 5.12 12.42
C VAL A 58 19.90 6.25 11.44
N SER A 59 20.09 5.99 10.15
CA SER A 59 19.70 6.91 9.10
C SER A 59 18.19 7.09 9.17
N THR A 60 17.74 8.06 9.93
CA THR A 60 16.44 8.69 9.72
C THR A 60 16.46 9.22 8.29
N LYS A 61 15.83 8.49 7.38
CA LYS A 61 15.76 8.90 5.97
C LYS A 61 15.17 10.30 5.93
N ALA A 62 15.96 11.28 5.49
CA ALA A 62 15.59 12.70 5.58
C ALA A 62 14.22 12.92 4.93
N ARG A 63 13.32 13.47 5.71
CA ARG A 63 11.99 13.83 5.22
C ARG A 63 12.09 14.86 4.09
N PRO A 64 11.47 14.64 2.92
CA PRO A 64 11.49 15.62 1.84
C PRO A 64 10.89 16.96 2.29
N ALA A 65 11.42 18.07 1.78
CA ALA A 65 10.84 19.40 2.05
C ALA A 65 9.37 19.44 1.59
N GLY A 66 8.48 20.04 2.39
CA GLY A 66 7.05 20.11 2.11
C GLY A 66 6.27 18.83 2.41
N PHE A 67 6.89 17.85 3.12
CA PHE A 67 6.22 16.62 3.55
C PHE A 67 6.02 16.61 5.07
N SER A 68 4.94 15.99 5.51
CA SER A 68 4.63 15.65 6.90
C SER A 68 4.94 14.19 7.16
N GLU A 69 5.38 13.86 8.37
CA GLU A 69 5.58 12.48 8.78
C GLU A 69 4.26 11.86 9.26
N PHE A 70 4.06 10.61 8.87
CA PHE A 70 3.11 9.69 9.48
C PHE A 70 3.87 8.55 10.13
N ARG A 71 3.54 8.25 11.38
CA ARG A 71 4.15 7.19 12.17
C ARG A 71 3.07 6.31 12.78
N SER A 72 3.27 5.00 12.71
CA SER A 72 2.46 4.00 13.38
C SER A 72 3.36 3.09 14.20
N ASP A 73 3.43 3.33 15.51
CA ASP A 73 4.20 2.49 16.43
C ASP A 73 3.60 1.08 16.51
N GLN A 74 2.28 0.94 16.45
CA GLN A 74 1.61 -0.35 16.47
C GLN A 74 1.97 -1.21 15.25
N ALA A 75 1.98 -0.63 14.05
CA ALA A 75 2.33 -1.34 12.82
C ALA A 75 3.84 -1.35 12.54
N GLY A 76 4.64 -0.62 13.34
CA GLY A 76 6.10 -0.64 13.31
C GLY A 76 6.73 0.06 12.11
N PHE A 77 6.12 1.11 11.57
CA PHE A 77 6.66 1.86 10.43
C PHE A 77 6.38 3.36 10.49
N ALA A 78 7.13 4.12 9.70
CA ALA A 78 6.86 5.50 9.38
C ALA A 78 7.07 5.78 7.89
N LEU A 79 6.47 6.87 7.42
CA LEU A 79 6.61 7.39 6.06
C LEU A 79 6.33 8.90 6.05
N ALA A 80 6.65 9.56 4.94
CA ALA A 80 6.33 10.97 4.73
C ALA A 80 5.36 11.14 3.56
N TYR A 81 4.42 12.09 3.68
CA TYR A 81 3.45 12.43 2.65
C TYR A 81 3.33 13.97 2.52
N PRO A 82 2.90 14.52 1.37
CA PRO A 82 2.88 15.97 1.17
C PRO A 82 2.01 16.68 2.22
N SER A 83 2.55 17.71 2.88
CA SER A 83 1.84 18.46 3.94
C SER A 83 0.59 19.20 3.43
N GLY A 84 0.54 19.50 2.13
CA GLY A 84 -0.62 20.13 1.49
C GLY A 84 -1.77 19.17 1.14
N TRP A 85 -1.61 17.87 1.37
CA TRP A 85 -2.69 16.91 1.15
C TRP A 85 -3.66 16.89 2.31
N THR A 86 -4.95 16.81 2.02
CA THR A 86 -6.00 16.75 3.04
C THR A 86 -6.05 15.35 3.63
N LYS A 87 -5.83 15.25 4.93
CA LYS A 87 -6.04 14.00 5.68
C LYS A 87 -7.53 13.76 5.85
N LEU A 88 -7.99 12.58 5.46
CA LEU A 88 -9.38 12.15 5.54
C LEU A 88 -9.57 11.15 6.68
N SER A 89 -10.78 11.07 7.21
CA SER A 89 -11.15 10.09 8.25
C SER A 89 -11.73 8.84 7.60
N PRO A 90 -11.01 7.72 7.56
CA PRO A 90 -11.52 6.48 7.01
C PRO A 90 -12.57 5.86 7.94
N LYS A 91 -13.54 5.14 7.36
CA LYS A 91 -14.51 4.34 8.13
C LYS A 91 -13.94 2.99 8.57
N ASP A 92 -12.97 2.47 7.83
CA ASP A 92 -12.30 1.21 8.12
C ASP A 92 -11.18 1.45 9.15
N PRO A 93 -11.25 0.83 10.35
CA PRO A 93 -10.23 1.00 11.39
C PRO A 93 -8.85 0.45 11.02
N GLN A 94 -8.76 -0.43 10.02
CA GLN A 94 -7.48 -0.92 9.53
C GLN A 94 -6.77 0.10 8.63
N VAL A 95 -7.47 1.13 8.15
CA VAL A 95 -6.87 2.22 7.38
C VAL A 95 -6.25 3.23 8.34
N LEU A 96 -4.93 3.23 8.39
CA LEU A 96 -4.14 4.05 9.32
C LEU A 96 -3.96 5.48 8.83
N LEU A 97 -3.87 5.66 7.51
CA LEU A 97 -3.74 6.96 6.85
C LEU A 97 -4.52 6.96 5.55
N LEU A 98 -5.28 8.01 5.32
CA LEU A 98 -5.88 8.35 4.04
C LEU A 98 -5.67 9.84 3.80
N ALA A 99 -4.95 10.18 2.73
CA ALA A 99 -4.68 11.56 2.34
C ALA A 99 -5.01 11.77 0.85
N ALA A 100 -5.49 12.94 0.50
CA ALA A 100 -5.90 13.25 -0.87
C ALA A 100 -5.49 14.66 -1.30
N GLN A 101 -5.21 14.81 -2.58
CA GLN A 101 -5.02 16.07 -3.28
C GLN A 101 -6.19 16.27 -4.24
N GLY A 102 -7.13 17.12 -3.83
CA GLY A 102 -8.35 17.32 -4.61
C GLY A 102 -9.18 16.02 -4.70
N THR A 103 -9.72 15.77 -5.89
CA THR A 103 -10.50 14.58 -6.21
C THR A 103 -9.75 13.58 -7.08
N GLU A 104 -8.52 13.91 -7.45
CA GLU A 104 -7.77 13.24 -8.50
C GLU A 104 -6.72 12.28 -7.94
N ASN A 105 -6.02 12.69 -6.89
CA ASN A 105 -4.95 11.92 -6.30
C ASN A 105 -5.27 11.55 -4.86
N SER A 106 -5.01 10.32 -4.49
CA SER A 106 -5.11 9.88 -3.11
C SER A 106 -4.06 8.84 -2.75
N PHE A 107 -3.79 8.74 -1.47
CA PHE A 107 -2.87 7.78 -0.88
C PHE A 107 -3.50 7.17 0.37
N LEU A 108 -3.48 5.86 0.45
CA LEU A 108 -4.01 5.09 1.57
C LEU A 108 -2.94 4.14 2.09
N VAL A 109 -2.84 4.05 3.42
CA VAL A 109 -2.08 3.00 4.10
C VAL A 109 -3.02 2.21 5.00
N ARG A 110 -2.96 0.90 4.87
CA ARG A 110 -3.72 -0.05 5.67
C ARG A 110 -2.77 -1.05 6.31
N ALA A 111 -3.05 -1.45 7.55
CA ALA A 111 -2.40 -2.58 8.21
C ALA A 111 -3.45 -3.66 8.48
N SER A 112 -3.12 -4.90 8.15
CA SER A 112 -3.98 -6.06 8.35
C SER A 112 -3.19 -7.16 9.03
N ASP A 113 -3.78 -7.79 10.05
CA ASP A 113 -3.15 -8.90 10.76
C ASP A 113 -3.19 -10.18 9.91
N LEU A 114 -2.08 -10.91 9.93
CA LEU A 114 -1.93 -12.21 9.33
C LEU A 114 -1.92 -13.29 10.42
N GLN A 115 -2.42 -14.47 10.10
CA GLN A 115 -2.39 -15.60 11.04
C GLN A 115 -0.95 -16.05 11.31
N GLU A 116 -0.12 -16.09 10.26
CA GLU A 116 1.27 -16.53 10.29
C GLU A 116 2.21 -15.43 9.80
N PRO A 117 3.46 -15.39 10.31
CA PRO A 117 4.46 -14.44 9.81
C PRO A 117 4.85 -14.80 8.37
N VAL A 118 5.11 -13.77 7.57
CA VAL A 118 5.58 -13.93 6.19
C VAL A 118 7.08 -13.69 6.13
N GLY A 119 7.84 -14.78 6.08
CA GLY A 119 9.27 -14.79 5.81
C GLY A 119 9.57 -15.23 4.36
N PRO A 120 10.85 -15.43 4.01
CA PRO A 120 11.26 -15.80 2.65
C PRO A 120 10.58 -17.05 2.10
N GLN A 121 10.31 -18.04 2.96
CA GLN A 121 9.68 -19.32 2.57
C GLN A 121 8.17 -19.17 2.29
N GLN A 122 7.52 -18.16 2.87
CA GLN A 122 6.08 -17.90 2.73
C GLN A 122 5.76 -16.95 1.57
N LEU A 123 6.77 -16.33 0.92
CA LEU A 123 6.55 -15.34 -0.12
C LEU A 123 5.70 -15.85 -1.30
N ALA A 124 5.85 -17.10 -1.70
CA ALA A 124 5.04 -17.67 -2.78
C ALA A 124 3.54 -17.70 -2.42
N GLY A 125 3.20 -18.09 -1.19
CA GLY A 125 1.83 -18.07 -0.67
C GLY A 125 1.31 -16.64 -0.50
N ALA A 126 2.14 -15.74 0.01
CA ALA A 126 1.84 -14.32 0.14
C ALA A 126 1.56 -13.68 -1.22
N ARG A 127 2.29 -14.07 -2.29
CA ARG A 127 2.02 -13.62 -3.65
C ARG A 127 0.63 -14.06 -4.12
N GLN A 128 0.28 -15.34 -3.93
CA GLN A 128 -1.06 -15.84 -4.29
C GLN A 128 -2.18 -15.12 -3.53
N MET A 129 -1.94 -14.76 -2.25
CA MET A 129 -2.88 -13.98 -1.45
C MET A 129 -3.08 -12.58 -2.04
N THR A 130 -2.00 -11.86 -2.33
CA THR A 130 -2.07 -10.50 -2.89
C THR A 130 -2.63 -10.48 -4.31
N ASP A 131 -2.33 -11.49 -5.14
CA ASP A 131 -2.96 -11.68 -6.45
C ASP A 131 -4.49 -11.78 -6.31
N ARG A 132 -5.00 -12.61 -5.37
CA ARG A 132 -6.45 -12.73 -5.11
C ARG A 132 -7.07 -11.42 -4.62
N ILE A 133 -6.37 -10.68 -3.74
CA ILE A 133 -6.84 -9.37 -3.27
C ILE A 133 -7.03 -8.42 -4.44
N VAL A 134 -6.03 -8.28 -5.30
CA VAL A 134 -6.06 -7.36 -6.44
C VAL A 134 -7.12 -7.80 -7.46
N THR A 135 -7.13 -9.07 -7.83
CA THR A 135 -8.04 -9.59 -8.89
C THR A 135 -9.48 -9.85 -8.42
N SER A 136 -9.77 -9.65 -7.12
CA SER A 136 -11.16 -9.75 -6.61
C SER A 136 -12.09 -8.72 -7.25
N ASN A 137 -11.58 -7.58 -7.65
CA ASN A 137 -12.31 -6.57 -8.40
C ASN A 137 -12.18 -6.84 -9.92
N LYS A 138 -13.30 -7.21 -10.55
CA LYS A 138 -13.38 -7.56 -11.98
C LYS A 138 -13.12 -6.39 -12.93
N SER A 139 -13.15 -5.13 -12.45
CA SER A 139 -12.85 -3.96 -13.28
C SER A 139 -11.36 -3.69 -13.43
N ILE A 140 -10.50 -4.45 -12.76
CA ILE A 140 -9.06 -4.26 -12.78
C ILE A 140 -8.44 -4.85 -14.04
N GLN A 141 -7.52 -4.08 -14.64
CA GLN A 141 -6.67 -4.52 -15.73
C GLN A 141 -5.20 -4.25 -15.34
N MET A 142 -4.40 -5.32 -15.31
CA MET A 142 -2.97 -5.19 -15.02
C MET A 142 -2.28 -4.41 -16.15
N ILE A 143 -1.52 -3.37 -15.79
CA ILE A 143 -0.70 -2.58 -16.72
C ILE A 143 0.68 -3.22 -16.87
N THR A 144 1.21 -3.77 -15.78
CA THR A 144 2.47 -4.53 -15.77
C THR A 144 2.30 -5.78 -14.93
N ASP A 145 3.14 -6.79 -15.18
CA ASP A 145 3.21 -7.94 -14.29
C ASP A 145 3.60 -7.51 -12.89
N PRO A 146 2.98 -8.11 -11.86
CA PRO A 146 3.34 -7.83 -10.48
C PRO A 146 4.78 -8.23 -10.17
N LYS A 147 5.48 -7.40 -9.40
CA LYS A 147 6.90 -7.58 -9.09
C LYS A 147 7.10 -7.88 -7.61
N GLN A 148 8.00 -8.81 -7.30
CA GLN A 148 8.53 -8.93 -5.95
C GLN A 148 9.49 -7.76 -5.71
N ILE A 149 9.39 -7.15 -4.53
CA ILE A 149 10.15 -5.96 -4.15
C ILE A 149 10.68 -6.09 -2.71
N GLU A 150 11.59 -5.20 -2.37
CA GLU A 150 11.94 -4.87 -1.00
C GLU A 150 11.78 -3.36 -0.82
N LEU A 151 11.07 -2.93 0.22
CA LEU A 151 10.87 -1.52 0.53
C LEU A 151 10.97 -1.28 2.03
N GLY A 152 11.84 -0.35 2.45
CA GLY A 152 12.08 -0.06 3.86
C GLY A 152 12.59 -1.25 4.68
N GLY A 153 13.27 -2.21 4.03
CA GLY A 153 13.75 -3.45 4.64
C GLY A 153 12.69 -4.56 4.74
N LEU A 154 11.48 -4.36 4.20
CA LEU A 154 10.43 -5.36 4.18
C LEU A 154 10.28 -5.99 2.81
N PRO A 155 10.15 -7.33 2.75
CA PRO A 155 9.79 -8.02 1.52
C PRO A 155 8.34 -7.74 1.16
N GLY A 156 8.03 -7.77 -0.15
CA GLY A 156 6.68 -7.50 -0.59
C GLY A 156 6.46 -7.64 -2.08
N PHE A 157 5.31 -7.14 -2.54
CA PHE A 157 4.92 -7.15 -3.94
C PHE A 157 4.39 -5.80 -4.36
N PHE A 158 4.69 -5.43 -5.59
CA PHE A 158 4.22 -4.22 -6.26
C PHE A 158 3.30 -4.60 -7.40
N TYR A 159 2.14 -3.94 -7.49
CA TYR A 159 1.14 -4.07 -8.54
C TYR A 159 0.89 -2.71 -9.17
N PHE A 160 0.79 -2.68 -10.50
CA PHE A 160 0.39 -1.51 -11.24
C PHE A 160 -0.74 -1.88 -12.18
N TYR A 161 -1.92 -1.29 -11.95
CA TYR A 161 -3.14 -1.67 -12.66
C TYR A 161 -4.10 -0.50 -12.83
N SER A 162 -4.91 -0.55 -13.90
CA SER A 162 -6.05 0.34 -14.06
C SER A 162 -7.32 -0.25 -13.45
N PHE A 163 -8.26 0.63 -13.18
CA PHE A 163 -9.59 0.28 -12.69
C PHE A 163 -10.61 1.25 -13.26
N LYS A 164 -11.87 0.83 -13.34
CA LYS A 164 -12.97 1.71 -13.71
C LYS A 164 -13.70 2.18 -12.46
N ASP A 165 -13.76 3.50 -12.24
CA ASP A 165 -14.50 4.08 -11.12
C ASP A 165 -16.01 3.97 -11.37
N PRO A 166 -16.77 3.26 -10.50
CA PRO A 166 -18.19 3.03 -10.72
C PRO A 166 -19.05 4.29 -10.68
N ALA A 167 -18.60 5.32 -9.97
CA ALA A 167 -19.37 6.55 -9.79
C ALA A 167 -19.17 7.55 -10.92
N THR A 168 -17.94 7.72 -11.39
CA THR A 168 -17.59 8.67 -12.46
C THR A 168 -17.49 8.03 -13.84
N GLN A 169 -17.38 6.68 -13.88
CA GLN A 169 -17.07 5.88 -15.07
C GLN A 169 -15.71 6.17 -15.70
N LEU A 170 -14.87 7.00 -15.04
CA LEU A 170 -13.51 7.27 -15.48
C LEU A 170 -12.60 6.06 -15.20
N GLU A 171 -11.58 5.91 -16.03
CA GLU A 171 -10.49 4.98 -15.76
C GLU A 171 -9.45 5.64 -14.86
N GLY A 172 -9.08 4.96 -13.79
CA GLY A 172 -8.01 5.37 -12.88
C GLY A 172 -6.87 4.36 -12.88
N VAL A 173 -5.80 4.69 -12.19
CA VAL A 173 -4.68 3.78 -11.95
C VAL A 173 -4.36 3.68 -10.48
N HIS A 174 -3.91 2.49 -10.08
CA HIS A 174 -3.35 2.22 -8.76
C HIS A 174 -1.90 1.74 -8.90
N SER A 175 -1.02 2.34 -8.10
CA SER A 175 0.25 1.77 -7.67
C SER A 175 0.06 1.18 -6.29
N HIS A 176 0.12 -0.14 -6.16
CA HIS A 176 -0.25 -0.85 -4.94
C HIS A 176 0.92 -1.69 -4.43
N PHE A 177 1.36 -1.39 -3.22
CA PHE A 177 2.44 -2.09 -2.52
C PHE A 177 1.83 -2.94 -1.41
N PHE A 178 2.23 -4.20 -1.33
CA PHE A 178 1.99 -5.08 -0.20
C PHE A 178 3.33 -5.40 0.45
N LEU A 179 3.52 -5.00 1.69
CA LEU A 179 4.75 -5.25 2.45
C LEU A 179 4.43 -6.14 3.65
N PHE A 180 5.36 -7.01 4.01
CA PHE A 180 5.16 -7.97 5.08
C PHE A 180 6.13 -7.69 6.23
N HIS A 181 5.57 -7.41 7.40
CA HIS A 181 6.29 -7.16 8.64
C HIS A 181 5.80 -8.14 9.70
N ASP A 182 6.51 -9.24 9.89
CA ASP A 182 6.08 -10.34 10.76
C ASP A 182 4.66 -10.82 10.41
N LYS A 183 3.71 -10.68 11.33
CA LYS A 183 2.29 -11.01 11.17
C LYS A 183 1.43 -9.84 10.68
N THR A 184 2.04 -8.80 10.14
CA THR A 184 1.32 -7.63 9.63
C THR A 184 1.57 -7.46 8.14
N MET A 185 0.49 -7.39 7.36
CA MET A 185 0.54 -6.93 5.97
C MET A 185 0.24 -5.43 5.94
N ILE A 186 1.20 -4.65 5.46
CA ILE A 186 1.06 -3.22 5.22
C ILE A 186 0.75 -3.03 3.73
N SER A 187 -0.41 -2.46 3.44
CA SER A 187 -0.87 -2.17 2.10
C SER A 187 -0.84 -0.66 1.86
N MET A 188 -0.10 -0.23 0.83
CA MET A 188 -0.06 1.18 0.41
C MET A 188 -0.64 1.29 -0.99
N VAL A 189 -1.70 2.08 -1.14
CA VAL A 189 -2.38 2.30 -2.42
C VAL A 189 -2.27 3.76 -2.80
N PHE A 190 -1.68 4.02 -3.93
CA PHE A 190 -1.66 5.33 -4.57
C PHE A 190 -2.63 5.31 -5.73
N GLN A 191 -3.51 6.30 -5.79
CA GLN A 191 -4.54 6.41 -6.81
C GLN A 191 -4.41 7.71 -7.58
N THR A 192 -4.56 7.63 -8.90
CA THR A 192 -4.81 8.79 -9.76
C THR A 192 -6.06 8.54 -10.60
N LEU A 193 -6.92 9.55 -10.68
CA LEU A 193 -8.16 9.55 -11.46
C LEU A 193 -8.36 10.94 -12.09
N PRO A 194 -8.45 11.11 -13.43
CA PRO A 194 -8.33 10.05 -14.43
C PRO A 194 -6.88 9.59 -14.65
N ARG A 195 -6.73 8.44 -15.29
CA ARG A 195 -5.45 7.74 -15.45
C ARG A 195 -4.40 8.54 -16.25
N GLU A 196 -4.85 9.38 -17.17
CA GLU A 196 -3.98 10.21 -18.03
C GLU A 196 -3.12 11.19 -17.23
N ARG A 197 -3.54 11.51 -16.00
CA ARG A 197 -2.82 12.41 -15.11
C ARG A 197 -1.79 11.72 -14.23
N PHE A 198 -1.61 10.40 -14.37
CA PHE A 198 -0.67 9.64 -13.53
C PHE A 198 0.76 10.18 -13.60
N SER A 199 1.24 10.59 -14.79
CA SER A 199 2.59 11.14 -14.94
C SER A 199 2.85 12.38 -14.08
N GLU A 200 1.83 13.18 -13.78
CA GLU A 200 1.92 14.38 -12.93
C GLU A 200 2.14 14.01 -11.46
N SER A 201 1.57 12.90 -11.00
CA SER A 201 1.62 12.46 -9.61
C SER A 201 2.70 11.41 -9.33
N ALA A 202 3.23 10.73 -10.34
CA ALA A 202 4.17 9.62 -10.20
C ALA A 202 5.38 9.95 -9.33
N LYS A 203 6.03 11.11 -9.56
CA LYS A 203 7.17 11.57 -8.75
C LYS A 203 6.81 11.73 -7.27
N THR A 204 5.62 12.26 -6.97
CA THR A 204 5.15 12.42 -5.58
C THR A 204 4.90 11.07 -4.93
N PHE A 205 4.29 10.12 -5.65
CA PHE A 205 4.07 8.76 -5.18
C PHE A 205 5.39 8.03 -4.90
N ASP A 206 6.37 8.16 -5.79
CA ASP A 206 7.71 7.62 -5.60
C ASP A 206 8.39 8.20 -4.35
N GLN A 207 8.24 9.51 -4.09
CA GLN A 207 8.79 10.15 -2.89
C GLN A 207 8.13 9.62 -1.61
N ILE A 208 6.80 9.43 -1.60
CA ILE A 208 6.08 8.85 -0.47
C ILE A 208 6.57 7.41 -0.24
N ALA A 209 6.55 6.57 -1.27
CA ALA A 209 7.00 5.18 -1.18
C ALA A 209 8.46 5.09 -0.72
N ALA A 210 9.35 5.89 -1.32
CA ALA A 210 10.75 5.93 -0.96
C ALA A 210 11.03 6.39 0.48
N SER A 211 10.12 7.12 1.11
CA SER A 211 10.25 7.57 2.51
C SER A 211 9.86 6.49 3.53
N PHE A 212 9.20 5.43 3.09
CA PHE A 212 8.78 4.33 3.96
C PHE A 212 9.99 3.67 4.62
N HIS A 213 9.91 3.44 5.92
CA HIS A 213 10.91 2.71 6.70
C HIS A 213 10.29 2.06 7.93
N THR A 214 10.88 0.94 8.36
CA THR A 214 10.51 0.27 9.60
C THR A 214 11.05 1.03 10.81
N LEU A 215 10.29 1.00 11.90
CA LEU A 215 10.73 1.52 13.19
C LEU A 215 11.52 0.43 13.93
N LYS A 216 12.63 0.82 14.56
CA LYS A 216 13.35 -0.08 15.47
C LYS A 216 12.48 -0.31 16.70
N LYS A 217 12.32 -1.57 17.08
CA LYS A 217 11.79 -1.96 18.39
C LYS A 217 12.84 -1.73 19.47
#